data_2d05111084dd6512ff7970c46d93a393
#
_entry.id   2d05111084dd6512ff7970c46d93a393
#
_cell.length_a   1.000
_cell.length_b   1.000
_cell.length_c   1.000
_cell.angle_alpha   90.00
_cell.angle_beta   90.00
_cell.angle_gamma   90.00
#
_symmetry.space_group_name_H-M   'P 1'
#
loop_
_entity.id
_entity.type
_entity.pdbx_description
1 polymer ?
#
loop_
_entity_poly.entity_id
_entity_poly.type
_entity_poly.pdbx_seq_one_letter_code
_entity_poly.pdbx_strand_id
1 'polypeptide(L)'
;LNNQKWEDLMKEGKSFEISQYQVLEAYKRVKANRGAGGIDGVDFTEFDKDLKNNLYKLWNRMSSGSYFPNPVKGVEIPKKNGKKRLLGIPTISDRIAQMVVRMNFEPLVELIFCASEARKILDFVNLTLVRFIRFKYKTVKRSKAKAFRYLVRMAKAQPNLFYHWQMGIRPTIG
;
A
#
# COMPACT_ATOMS: atom_id res chain seq x y z
N LEU A 1 -21.20 -0.32 -11.95
CA LEU A 1 -20.92 -1.13 -10.76
C LEU A 1 -21.67 -0.49 -9.61
N ASN A 2 -22.64 -1.24 -9.07
CA ASN A 2 -23.59 -0.79 -8.06
C ASN A 2 -22.88 -0.32 -6.78
N ASN A 3 -23.26 0.83 -6.24
CA ASN A 3 -22.85 1.33 -4.91
C ASN A 3 -23.06 0.26 -3.81
N GLN A 4 -24.06 -0.58 -3.95
CA GLN A 4 -24.38 -1.70 -3.07
C GLN A 4 -23.20 -2.68 -2.87
N LYS A 5 -22.49 -2.99 -3.95
CA LYS A 5 -21.36 -3.94 -3.92
C LYS A 5 -20.14 -3.39 -3.15
N TRP A 6 -19.97 -2.06 -3.12
CA TRP A 6 -18.93 -1.42 -2.31
C TRP A 6 -19.32 -1.30 -0.84
N GLU A 7 -20.60 -1.06 -0.54
CA GLU A 7 -21.11 -1.04 0.83
C GLU A 7 -21.04 -2.44 1.46
N ASP A 8 -21.32 -3.50 0.68
CA ASP A 8 -21.21 -4.88 1.12
C ASP A 8 -19.76 -5.30 1.37
N LEU A 9 -18.83 -4.90 0.51
CA LEU A 9 -17.37 -5.11 0.71
C LEU A 9 -16.83 -4.36 1.94
N MET A 10 -17.42 -3.23 2.31
CA MET A 10 -17.02 -2.45 3.48
C MET A 10 -17.72 -2.93 4.76
N LYS A 11 -18.88 -3.60 4.67
CA LYS A 11 -19.59 -4.20 5.81
C LYS A 11 -19.00 -5.53 6.22
N GLU A 12 -18.47 -6.32 5.28
CA GLU A 12 -17.68 -7.50 5.59
C GLU A 12 -16.24 -7.08 5.92
N GLY A 13 -16.04 -6.45 7.07
CA GLY A 13 -14.74 -6.15 7.66
C GLY A 13 -13.93 -7.40 8.04
N LYS A 14 -13.97 -8.42 7.20
CA LYS A 14 -13.05 -9.55 7.26
C LYS A 14 -11.76 -9.11 6.61
N SER A 15 -10.75 -8.96 7.45
CA SER A 15 -9.35 -9.11 7.09
C SER A 15 -9.21 -10.08 5.92
N PHE A 16 -8.41 -9.74 4.92
CA PHE A 16 -8.08 -10.58 3.78
C PHE A 16 -7.94 -12.04 4.22
N GLU A 17 -8.64 -12.95 3.55
CA GLU A 17 -8.53 -14.37 3.81
C GLU A 17 -7.13 -14.84 3.39
N ILE A 18 -6.21 -14.89 4.36
CA ILE A 18 -4.83 -15.27 4.13
C ILE A 18 -4.74 -16.78 4.28
N SER A 19 -4.45 -17.50 3.20
CA SER A 19 -4.19 -18.92 3.24
C SER A 19 -2.77 -19.24 3.72
N GLN A 20 -2.58 -20.41 4.35
CA GLN A 20 -1.23 -20.89 4.71
C GLN A 20 -0.33 -21.04 3.49
N TYR A 21 -0.91 -21.39 2.34
CA TYR A 21 -0.19 -21.49 1.08
C TYR A 21 0.39 -20.14 0.62
N GLN A 22 -0.36 -19.05 0.79
CA GLN A 22 0.15 -17.70 0.46
C GLN A 22 1.35 -17.31 1.33
N VAL A 23 1.33 -17.66 2.62
CA VAL A 23 2.46 -17.39 3.52
C VAL A 23 3.69 -18.21 3.13
N LEU A 24 3.51 -19.47 2.75
CA LEU A 24 4.59 -20.32 2.25
C LEU A 24 5.17 -19.79 0.93
N GLU A 25 4.34 -19.34 0.02
CA GLU A 25 4.78 -18.76 -1.26
C GLU A 25 5.51 -17.43 -1.04
N ALA A 26 5.01 -16.59 -0.15
CA ALA A 26 5.67 -15.36 0.24
C ALA A 26 7.06 -15.63 0.84
N TYR A 27 7.18 -16.63 1.71
CA TYR A 27 8.47 -17.05 2.25
C TYR A 27 9.45 -17.45 1.14
N LYS A 28 9.02 -18.29 0.17
CA LYS A 28 9.88 -18.68 -0.97
C LYS A 28 10.41 -17.48 -1.74
N ARG A 29 9.54 -16.52 -2.06
CA ARG A 29 9.92 -15.29 -2.76
C ARG A 29 10.89 -14.42 -1.96
N VAL A 30 10.65 -14.28 -0.65
CA VAL A 30 11.55 -13.51 0.24
C VAL A 30 12.90 -14.20 0.38
N LYS A 31 12.93 -15.53 0.50
CA LYS A 31 14.17 -16.31 0.58
C LYS A 31 14.98 -16.24 -0.69
N ALA A 32 14.34 -16.27 -1.87
CA ALA A 32 15.01 -16.11 -3.16
C ALA A 32 15.75 -14.78 -3.31
N ASN A 33 15.19 -13.70 -2.73
CA ASN A 33 15.81 -12.37 -2.73
C ASN A 33 16.99 -12.24 -1.77
N ARG A 34 17.24 -13.23 -0.92
CA ARG A 34 18.29 -13.26 0.12
C ARG A 34 18.20 -12.00 1.02
N GLY A 35 19.21 -11.72 1.79
CA GLY A 35 19.32 -10.50 2.59
C GLY A 35 19.67 -10.78 4.05
N ALA A 36 20.23 -9.76 4.71
CA ALA A 36 20.67 -9.84 6.09
C ALA A 36 19.51 -10.01 7.08
N GLY A 37 19.77 -10.54 8.26
CA GLY A 37 18.85 -10.61 9.39
C GLY A 37 18.42 -9.22 9.87
N GLY A 38 17.21 -9.14 10.43
CA GLY A 38 16.67 -7.93 11.02
C GLY A 38 17.28 -7.57 12.39
N ILE A 39 16.53 -6.83 13.20
CA ILE A 39 16.95 -6.44 14.56
C ILE A 39 17.01 -7.64 15.52
N ASP A 40 16.24 -8.69 15.22
CA ASP A 40 16.22 -9.96 15.96
C ASP A 40 17.46 -10.84 15.73
N GLY A 41 18.32 -10.46 14.78
CA GLY A 41 19.53 -11.23 14.43
C GLY A 41 19.27 -12.55 13.72
N VAL A 42 18.00 -12.92 13.49
CA VAL A 42 17.59 -14.17 12.85
C VAL A 42 17.89 -14.08 11.35
N ASP A 43 18.72 -14.99 10.84
CA ASP A 43 18.94 -15.19 9.41
C ASP A 43 18.04 -16.31 8.85
N PHE A 44 18.13 -16.58 7.54
CA PHE A 44 17.32 -17.65 6.94
C PHE A 44 17.70 -19.04 7.43
N THR A 45 18.97 -19.26 7.79
CA THR A 45 19.45 -20.55 8.31
C THR A 45 18.80 -20.84 9.65
N GLU A 46 18.75 -19.85 10.52
CA GLU A 46 18.09 -19.96 11.82
C GLU A 46 16.58 -20.04 11.70
N PHE A 47 15.99 -19.22 10.82
CA PHE A 47 14.55 -19.25 10.56
C PHE A 47 14.05 -20.60 10.05
N ASP A 48 14.86 -21.26 9.22
CA ASP A 48 14.55 -22.55 8.59
C ASP A 48 14.59 -23.73 9.58
N LYS A 49 15.33 -23.63 10.69
CA LYS A 49 15.37 -24.71 11.70
C LYS A 49 13.98 -25.03 12.26
N ASP A 50 13.10 -24.05 12.37
CA ASP A 50 11.72 -24.23 12.83
C ASP A 50 10.72 -23.63 11.85
N LEU A 51 10.95 -23.83 10.55
CA LEU A 51 10.19 -23.20 9.46
C LEU A 51 8.68 -23.37 9.62
N LYS A 52 8.23 -24.58 9.89
CA LYS A 52 6.79 -24.89 9.99
C LYS A 52 6.10 -24.06 11.08
N ASN A 53 6.68 -24.03 12.27
CA ASN A 53 6.10 -23.28 13.40
C ASN A 53 6.23 -21.76 13.18
N ASN A 54 7.33 -21.30 12.59
CA ASN A 54 7.53 -19.88 12.30
C ASN A 54 6.49 -19.37 11.30
N LEU A 55 6.25 -20.11 10.21
CA LEU A 55 5.22 -19.77 9.23
C LEU A 55 3.80 -19.90 9.81
N TYR A 56 3.54 -20.92 10.64
CA TYR A 56 2.24 -21.08 11.28
C TYR A 56 1.92 -19.94 12.25
N LYS A 57 2.89 -19.54 13.10
CA LYS A 57 2.74 -18.40 14.01
C LYS A 57 2.47 -17.10 13.24
N LEU A 58 3.22 -16.89 12.15
CA LEU A 58 3.04 -15.72 11.30
C LEU A 58 1.66 -15.70 10.66
N TRP A 59 1.25 -16.80 10.02
CA TRP A 59 -0.08 -16.95 9.42
C TRP A 59 -1.20 -16.69 10.43
N ASN A 60 -1.12 -17.31 11.61
CA ASN A 60 -2.14 -17.17 12.63
C ASN A 60 -2.30 -15.69 13.09
N ARG A 61 -1.18 -15.01 13.34
CA ARG A 61 -1.20 -13.59 13.73
C ARG A 61 -1.73 -12.68 12.62
N MET A 62 -1.37 -12.95 11.36
CA MET A 62 -1.87 -12.16 10.24
C MET A 62 -3.36 -12.40 10.02
N SER A 63 -3.82 -13.65 10.04
CA SER A 63 -5.23 -14.00 9.83
C SER A 63 -6.14 -13.52 10.95
N SER A 64 -5.65 -13.45 12.19
CA SER A 64 -6.39 -12.91 13.33
C SER A 64 -6.33 -11.38 13.45
N GLY A 65 -5.55 -10.69 12.59
CA GLY A 65 -5.34 -9.25 12.71
C GLY A 65 -4.48 -8.83 13.90
N SER A 66 -3.84 -9.78 14.61
CA SER A 66 -2.97 -9.49 15.77
C SER A 66 -1.50 -9.38 15.43
N TYR A 67 -1.16 -9.24 14.13
CA TYR A 67 0.22 -9.08 13.70
C TYR A 67 0.66 -7.63 13.89
N PHE A 68 1.75 -7.45 14.65
CA PHE A 68 2.44 -6.17 14.80
C PHE A 68 3.88 -6.34 14.31
N PRO A 69 4.36 -5.47 13.38
CA PRO A 69 5.72 -5.54 12.89
C PRO A 69 6.73 -5.15 13.95
N ASN A 70 7.91 -5.77 13.88
CA ASN A 70 9.02 -5.43 14.75
C ASN A 70 9.71 -4.12 14.29
N PRO A 71 10.47 -3.44 15.18
CA PRO A 71 11.33 -2.35 14.77
C PRO A 71 12.32 -2.80 13.69
N VAL A 72 12.66 -1.91 12.77
CA VAL A 72 13.65 -2.20 11.73
C VAL A 72 15.07 -1.95 12.23
N LYS A 73 16.02 -2.78 11.79
CA LYS A 73 17.46 -2.56 12.04
C LYS A 73 17.96 -1.45 11.13
N GLY A 74 18.42 -0.33 11.71
CA GLY A 74 19.00 0.77 10.94
C GLY A 74 20.45 0.46 10.54
N VAL A 75 20.77 0.59 9.23
CA VAL A 75 22.14 0.46 8.71
C VAL A 75 22.46 1.67 7.84
N GLU A 76 23.58 2.31 8.10
CA GLU A 76 24.06 3.42 7.28
C GLU A 76 24.74 2.91 5.99
N ILE A 77 24.27 3.36 4.84
CA ILE A 77 24.84 3.05 3.53
C ILE A 77 25.43 4.32 2.90
N PRO A 78 26.68 4.26 2.41
CA PRO A 78 27.28 5.40 1.70
C PRO A 78 26.56 5.66 0.38
N LYS A 79 26.30 6.94 0.08
CA LYS A 79 25.83 7.41 -1.22
C LYS A 79 27.00 7.76 -2.13
N LYS A 80 26.77 7.78 -3.46
CA LYS A 80 27.79 8.17 -4.45
C LYS A 80 28.36 9.59 -4.23
N ASN A 81 27.64 10.45 -3.53
CA ASN A 81 28.07 11.83 -3.21
C ASN A 81 28.75 11.98 -1.84
N GLY A 82 29.24 10.90 -1.25
CA GLY A 82 29.91 10.90 0.05
C GLY A 82 28.98 11.01 1.28
N LYS A 83 27.70 11.30 1.10
CA LYS A 83 26.72 11.33 2.18
C LYS A 83 26.27 9.91 2.53
N LYS A 84 25.83 9.71 3.76
CA LYS A 84 25.24 8.44 4.22
C LYS A 84 23.72 8.49 4.09
N ARG A 85 23.09 7.33 3.87
CA ARG A 85 21.66 7.13 4.00
C ARG A 85 21.36 6.03 5.00
N LEU A 86 20.36 6.20 5.83
CA LEU A 86 19.86 5.14 6.70
C LEU A 86 18.98 4.19 5.90
N LEU A 87 19.27 2.89 5.96
CA LEU A 87 18.45 1.81 5.44
C LEU A 87 17.86 1.03 6.61
N GLY A 88 16.54 0.88 6.65
CA GLY A 88 15.85 0.01 7.59
C GLY A 88 15.78 -1.42 7.07
N ILE A 89 16.30 -2.38 7.82
CA ILE A 89 16.23 -3.82 7.50
C ILE A 89 15.17 -4.45 8.41
N PRO A 90 14.00 -4.86 7.87
CA PRO A 90 12.98 -5.55 8.64
C PRO A 90 13.38 -7.00 8.93
N THR A 91 12.74 -7.61 9.92
CA THR A 91 12.90 -9.03 10.24
C THR A 91 12.43 -9.93 9.08
N ILE A 92 12.82 -11.20 9.07
CA ILE A 92 12.35 -12.16 8.05
C ILE A 92 10.82 -12.28 8.11
N SER A 93 10.25 -12.37 9.31
CA SER A 93 8.79 -12.42 9.51
C SER A 93 8.09 -11.20 8.91
N ASP A 94 8.62 -10.00 9.14
CA ASP A 94 8.05 -8.77 8.60
C ASP A 94 8.15 -8.71 7.07
N ARG A 95 9.27 -9.18 6.49
CA ARG A 95 9.42 -9.29 5.03
C ARG A 95 8.42 -10.26 4.41
N ILE A 96 8.17 -11.40 5.07
CA ILE A 96 7.16 -12.37 4.62
C ILE A 96 5.76 -11.74 4.71
N ALA A 97 5.44 -11.08 5.83
CA ALA A 97 4.16 -10.39 6.00
C ALA A 97 3.94 -9.31 4.91
N GLN A 98 4.94 -8.48 4.65
CA GLN A 98 4.92 -7.49 3.56
C GLN A 98 4.71 -8.14 2.19
N MET A 99 5.36 -9.28 1.94
CA MET A 99 5.21 -10.03 0.68
C MET A 99 3.80 -10.61 0.54
N VAL A 100 3.19 -11.15 1.61
CA VAL A 100 1.79 -11.60 1.60
C VAL A 100 0.85 -10.45 1.23
N VAL A 101 1.03 -9.29 1.87
CA VAL A 101 0.25 -8.10 1.55
C VAL A 101 0.44 -7.71 0.08
N ARG A 102 1.68 -7.65 -0.39
CA ARG A 102 1.99 -7.34 -1.79
C ARG A 102 1.30 -8.31 -2.75
N MET A 103 1.38 -9.62 -2.51
CA MET A 103 0.76 -10.64 -3.36
C MET A 103 -0.76 -10.51 -3.44
N ASN A 104 -1.41 -10.06 -2.36
CA ASN A 104 -2.84 -9.78 -2.36
C ASN A 104 -3.20 -8.50 -3.11
N PHE A 105 -2.29 -7.52 -3.18
CA PHE A 105 -2.48 -6.27 -3.89
C PHE A 105 -2.00 -6.32 -5.36
N GLU A 106 -1.07 -7.20 -5.73
CA GLU A 106 -0.60 -7.34 -7.13
C GLU A 106 -1.74 -7.51 -8.14
N PRO A 107 -2.75 -8.37 -7.92
CA PRO A 107 -3.88 -8.48 -8.85
C PRO A 107 -4.73 -7.21 -8.93
N LEU A 108 -4.83 -6.48 -7.81
CA LEU A 108 -5.53 -5.19 -7.78
C LEU A 108 -4.73 -4.11 -8.49
N VAL A 109 -3.42 -4.15 -8.39
CA VAL A 109 -2.51 -3.22 -9.08
C VAL A 109 -2.54 -3.48 -10.59
N GLU A 110 -2.53 -4.73 -11.05
CA GLU A 110 -2.69 -5.07 -12.47
C GLU A 110 -4.06 -4.64 -13.01
N LEU A 111 -5.12 -4.84 -12.21
CA LEU A 111 -6.49 -4.36 -12.56
C LEU A 111 -6.56 -2.82 -12.61
N ILE A 112 -5.82 -2.14 -11.74
CA ILE A 112 -5.69 -0.67 -11.68
C ILE A 112 -4.85 -0.15 -12.85
N PHE A 113 -3.84 -0.90 -13.30
CA PHE A 113 -2.98 -0.56 -14.45
C PHE A 113 -3.64 -0.87 -15.80
N CYS A 114 -4.76 -1.57 -15.85
CA CYS A 114 -5.61 -1.52 -17.03
C CYS A 114 -6.11 -0.07 -17.16
N ALA A 115 -5.56 0.68 -18.13
CA ALA A 115 -5.64 2.16 -18.20
C ALA A 115 -7.07 2.74 -18.12
N SER A 116 -8.09 1.97 -18.52
CA SER A 116 -9.50 2.35 -18.43
C SER A 116 -10.07 2.24 -17.01
N GLU A 117 -9.68 1.24 -16.24
CA GLU A 117 -10.17 1.02 -14.88
C GLU A 117 -9.41 1.88 -13.86
N ALA A 118 -8.10 2.06 -14.05
CA ALA A 118 -7.30 3.00 -13.26
C ALA A 118 -7.88 4.42 -13.34
N ARG A 119 -8.33 4.84 -14.52
CA ARG A 119 -8.95 6.14 -14.71
C ARG A 119 -10.19 6.32 -13.86
N LYS A 120 -11.08 5.32 -13.80
CA LYS A 120 -12.31 5.37 -12.97
C LYS A 120 -12.00 5.52 -11.48
N ILE A 121 -11.03 4.75 -10.98
CA ILE A 121 -10.61 4.80 -9.56
C ILE A 121 -9.98 6.16 -9.25
N LEU A 122 -9.12 6.66 -10.11
CA LEU A 122 -8.41 7.92 -9.91
C LEU A 122 -9.33 9.14 -10.11
N ASP A 123 -10.36 9.02 -10.93
CA ASP A 123 -11.46 10.00 -10.98
C ASP A 123 -12.26 10.00 -9.67
N PHE A 124 -12.45 8.85 -9.03
CA PHE A 124 -13.04 8.78 -7.69
C PHE A 124 -12.16 9.47 -6.64
N VAL A 125 -10.84 9.35 -6.73
CA VAL A 125 -9.90 10.11 -5.87
C VAL A 125 -10.10 11.62 -6.08
N ASN A 126 -10.22 12.08 -7.33
CA ASN A 126 -10.50 13.49 -7.63
C ASN A 126 -11.84 13.95 -7.02
N LEU A 127 -12.89 13.13 -7.05
CA LEU A 127 -14.17 13.42 -6.40
C LEU A 127 -14.05 13.50 -4.87
N THR A 128 -13.24 12.66 -4.27
CA THR A 128 -12.94 12.68 -2.83
C THR A 128 -12.18 13.96 -2.45
N LEU A 129 -11.24 14.40 -3.28
CA LEU A 129 -10.56 15.69 -3.10
C LEU A 129 -11.55 16.86 -3.17
N VAL A 130 -12.57 16.82 -4.04
CA VAL A 130 -13.65 17.83 -4.07
C VAL A 130 -14.42 17.85 -2.75
N ARG A 131 -14.74 16.68 -2.17
CA ARG A 131 -15.41 16.60 -0.86
C ARG A 131 -14.54 17.22 0.24
N PHE A 132 -13.25 16.89 0.26
CA PHE A 132 -12.28 17.46 1.20
C PHE A 132 -12.18 18.98 1.07
N ILE A 133 -12.08 19.52 -0.14
CA ILE A 133 -12.05 20.97 -0.40
C ILE A 133 -13.32 21.65 0.13
N ARG A 134 -14.49 21.05 -0.10
CA ARG A 134 -15.76 21.56 0.45
C ARG A 134 -15.79 21.57 1.98
N PHE A 135 -15.19 20.59 2.61
CA PHE A 135 -15.08 20.51 4.06
C PHE A 135 -14.13 21.58 4.60
N LYS A 136 -12.96 21.73 3.96
CA LYS A 136 -11.88 22.61 4.43
C LYS A 136 -12.16 24.10 4.19
N TYR A 137 -12.76 24.46 3.04
CA TYR A 137 -12.91 25.85 2.63
C TYR A 137 -14.37 26.31 2.66
N LYS A 138 -14.70 27.24 3.59
CA LYS A 138 -16.05 27.80 3.77
C LYS A 138 -16.63 28.42 2.49
N THR A 139 -15.81 29.08 1.68
CA THR A 139 -16.18 29.76 0.42
C THR A 139 -16.76 28.85 -0.65
N VAL A 140 -16.35 27.57 -0.67
CA VAL A 140 -16.79 26.57 -1.66
C VAL A 140 -17.66 25.46 -1.05
N LYS A 141 -17.92 25.49 0.26
CA LYS A 141 -18.67 24.47 1.00
C LYS A 141 -20.05 24.17 0.38
N ARG A 142 -20.78 25.20 -0.03
CA ARG A 142 -22.16 25.08 -0.54
C ARG A 142 -22.26 24.68 -2.01
N SER A 143 -21.17 24.69 -2.78
CA SER A 143 -21.21 24.45 -4.22
C SER A 143 -20.16 23.42 -4.65
N LYS A 144 -20.63 22.23 -5.06
CA LYS A 144 -19.78 21.18 -5.64
C LYS A 144 -19.05 21.67 -6.89
N ALA A 145 -19.75 22.44 -7.75
CA ALA A 145 -19.18 22.98 -8.98
C ALA A 145 -18.05 24.00 -8.73
N LYS A 146 -18.20 24.87 -7.70
CA LYS A 146 -17.13 25.81 -7.32
C LYS A 146 -15.91 25.06 -6.76
N ALA A 147 -16.13 24.03 -5.92
CA ALA A 147 -15.06 23.21 -5.37
C ALA A 147 -14.33 22.41 -6.47
N PHE A 148 -15.06 21.88 -7.45
CA PHE A 148 -14.47 21.18 -8.59
C PHE A 148 -13.62 22.13 -9.45
N ARG A 149 -14.11 23.32 -9.78
CA ARG A 149 -13.33 24.35 -10.50
C ARG A 149 -12.09 24.78 -9.72
N TYR A 150 -12.15 24.82 -8.41
CA TYR A 150 -10.98 25.07 -7.56
C TYR A 150 -9.96 23.95 -7.69
N LEU A 151 -10.37 22.68 -7.66
CA LEU A 151 -9.49 21.51 -7.86
C LEU A 151 -8.83 21.53 -9.23
N VAL A 152 -9.60 21.85 -10.29
CA VAL A 152 -9.06 21.97 -11.67
C VAL A 152 -7.99 23.05 -11.75
N ARG A 153 -8.21 24.21 -11.10
CA ARG A 153 -7.20 25.28 -11.03
C ARG A 153 -5.93 24.81 -10.31
N MET A 154 -6.07 24.10 -9.19
CA MET A 154 -4.92 23.53 -8.48
C MET A 154 -4.14 22.54 -9.35
N ALA A 155 -4.85 21.66 -10.07
CA ALA A 155 -4.22 20.67 -10.94
C ALA A 155 -3.46 21.32 -12.12
N LYS A 156 -3.93 22.48 -12.60
CA LYS A 156 -3.22 23.27 -13.62
C LYS A 156 -1.99 23.97 -13.06
N ALA A 157 -2.11 24.56 -11.87
CA ALA A 157 -1.03 25.31 -11.23
C ALA A 157 0.08 24.40 -10.66
N GLN A 158 -0.30 23.24 -10.15
CA GLN A 158 0.60 22.26 -9.52
C GLN A 158 0.34 20.85 -10.04
N PRO A 159 0.74 20.54 -11.28
CA PRO A 159 0.46 19.25 -11.93
C PRO A 159 1.11 18.06 -11.22
N ASN A 160 2.14 18.32 -10.42
CA ASN A 160 2.91 17.30 -9.69
C ASN A 160 2.47 17.13 -8.23
N LEU A 161 1.39 17.81 -7.79
CA LEU A 161 0.92 17.77 -6.41
C LEU A 161 0.46 16.36 -6.00
N PHE A 162 -0.19 15.63 -6.91
CA PHE A 162 -0.61 14.25 -6.71
C PHE A 162 -0.05 13.35 -7.81
N TYR A 163 0.37 12.14 -7.43
CA TYR A 163 0.97 11.18 -8.36
C TYR A 163 0.09 10.89 -9.59
N HIS A 164 -1.20 10.69 -9.41
CA HIS A 164 -2.11 10.45 -10.53
C HIS A 164 -2.28 11.65 -11.47
N TRP A 165 -2.03 12.88 -11.01
CA TRP A 165 -1.99 14.07 -11.88
C TRP A 165 -0.72 14.11 -12.75
N GLN A 166 0.39 13.59 -12.24
CA GLN A 166 1.62 13.40 -13.03
C GLN A 166 1.41 12.40 -14.17
N MET A 167 0.60 11.36 -13.92
CA MET A 167 0.20 10.36 -14.92
C MET A 167 -0.86 10.89 -15.92
N GLY A 168 -1.22 12.16 -15.86
CA GLY A 168 -2.19 12.79 -16.78
C GLY A 168 -3.67 12.62 -16.36
N ILE A 169 -3.96 11.95 -15.25
CA ILE A 169 -5.33 11.76 -14.75
C ILE A 169 -5.74 12.95 -13.86
N ARG A 170 -6.00 14.07 -14.51
CA ARG A 170 -6.36 15.34 -13.85
C ARG A 170 -7.87 15.56 -13.89
N PRO A 171 -8.42 16.30 -12.90
CA PRO A 171 -9.82 16.71 -12.97
C PRO A 171 -10.01 17.64 -14.17
N THR A 172 -10.91 17.27 -15.09
CA THR A 172 -11.24 18.04 -16.29
C THR A 172 -12.68 18.51 -16.21
N ILE A 173 -12.94 19.75 -16.65
CA ILE A 173 -14.31 20.23 -16.87
C ILE A 173 -14.68 19.70 -18.24
N GLY A 174 -15.63 18.75 -18.30
CA GLY A 174 -16.28 18.35 -19.53
C GLY A 174 -17.24 19.43 -19.98
#